data_63487338a3a6272da2b454631064843f
#
_entry.id   63487338a3a6272da2b454631064843f
#
_cell.length_a   1.000
_cell.length_b   1.000
_cell.length_c   1.000
_cell.angle_alpha   90.00
_cell.angle_beta   90.00
_cell.angle_gamma   90.00
#
_symmetry.space_group_name_H-M   'P 1'
#
loop_
_entity.id
_entity.type
_entity.pdbx_description
1 polymer ?
#
loop_
_entity_poly.entity_id
_entity_poly.type
_entity_poly.pdbx_seq_one_letter_code
_entity_poly.pdbx_strand_id
1 'polypeptide(L)'
;MEKGKSTLRRLRYAILFIFFILLAFYGISHQVVGGGPAGTPSIHAYCPFGGLATAYTYFTSGEFLRKLYYSNFILLGAVVLLAVVTGAGFCGWICPFGAFQEWLNRLGKKVFGKTLELPQGLDKSLKYAKYLVLAVILFFTYKTGKLVFEDYDPFFALFHFKFEGLTFGIVVLLLLIPVSLFFRRAWCRYFCPLGAFLSFFNWMSRFKIIRNVDTCIECGACRRACQMAIQVEKVEKVPETHCIKCLECFEACKTE
;
A
#
# COMPACT_ATOMS: atom_id res chain seq x y z
N MET A 1 -25.54 -4.85 16.46
CA MET A 1 -24.49 -5.09 15.45
C MET A 1 -23.94 -3.83 14.78
N GLU A 2 -24.71 -2.75 14.54
CA GLU A 2 -24.19 -1.46 14.04
C GLU A 2 -23.03 -0.86 14.87
N LYS A 3 -23.06 -1.01 16.20
CA LYS A 3 -21.95 -0.55 17.08
C LYS A 3 -20.62 -1.24 16.77
N GLY A 4 -20.63 -2.52 16.41
CA GLY A 4 -19.41 -3.28 16.08
C GLY A 4 -18.78 -2.85 14.75
N LYS A 5 -19.60 -2.56 13.73
CA LYS A 5 -19.14 -2.10 12.41
C LYS A 5 -18.43 -0.73 12.53
N SER A 6 -19.03 0.23 13.25
CA SER A 6 -18.41 1.54 13.46
C SER A 6 -17.09 1.48 14.26
N THR A 7 -16.97 0.53 15.18
CA THR A 7 -15.76 0.31 15.99
C THR A 7 -14.61 -0.21 15.17
N LEU A 8 -14.84 -1.17 14.27
CA LEU A 8 -13.81 -1.75 13.41
C LEU A 8 -13.16 -0.68 12.51
N ARG A 9 -13.99 0.16 11.90
CA ARG A 9 -13.52 1.28 11.08
C ARG A 9 -12.69 2.28 11.89
N ARG A 10 -13.15 2.66 13.09
CA ARG A 10 -12.41 3.55 13.99
C ARG A 10 -11.07 2.96 14.38
N LEU A 11 -11.04 1.67 14.74
CA LEU A 11 -9.82 0.95 15.08
C LEU A 11 -8.84 0.95 13.90
N ARG A 12 -9.30 0.63 12.69
CA ARG A 12 -8.47 0.67 11.49
C ARG A 12 -7.86 2.05 11.25
N TYR A 13 -8.66 3.13 11.36
CA TYR A 13 -8.14 4.48 11.18
C TYR A 13 -7.18 4.90 12.28
N ALA A 14 -7.41 4.49 13.51
CA ALA A 14 -6.49 4.72 14.63
C ALA A 14 -5.14 4.04 14.36
N ILE A 15 -5.14 2.78 13.93
CA ILE A 15 -3.92 2.04 13.57
C ILE A 15 -3.19 2.76 12.43
N LEU A 16 -3.87 3.09 11.33
CA LEU A 16 -3.27 3.79 10.18
C LEU A 16 -2.69 5.16 10.58
N PHE A 17 -3.36 5.89 11.45
CA PHE A 17 -2.91 7.18 11.95
C PHE A 17 -1.67 7.05 12.85
N ILE A 18 -1.66 6.07 13.75
CA ILE A 18 -0.50 5.78 14.62
C ILE A 18 0.73 5.46 13.75
N PHE A 19 0.61 4.55 12.78
CA PHE A 19 1.72 4.20 11.91
C PHE A 19 2.18 5.37 11.02
N PHE A 20 1.26 6.21 10.57
CA PHE A 20 1.59 7.41 9.82
C PHE A 20 2.41 8.40 10.67
N ILE A 21 1.95 8.70 11.90
CA ILE A 21 2.65 9.59 12.82
C ILE A 21 4.01 9.03 13.24
N LEU A 22 4.10 7.73 13.52
CA LEU A 22 5.37 7.09 13.86
C LEU A 22 6.41 7.25 12.73
N LEU A 23 6.04 6.99 11.48
CA LEU A 23 6.96 7.16 10.36
C LEU A 23 7.30 8.62 10.08
N ALA A 24 6.34 9.53 10.20
CA ALA A 24 6.60 10.97 10.08
C ALA A 24 7.57 11.43 11.17
N PHE A 25 7.38 10.98 12.41
CA PHE A 25 8.27 11.30 13.54
C PHE A 25 9.69 10.77 13.28
N TYR A 26 9.85 9.51 12.86
CA TYR A 26 11.18 8.97 12.53
C TYR A 26 11.82 9.69 11.35
N GLY A 27 11.05 10.08 10.34
CA GLY A 27 11.55 10.86 9.21
C GLY A 27 12.09 12.22 9.63
N ILE A 28 11.34 12.96 10.43
CA ILE A 28 11.75 14.26 10.98
C ILE A 28 12.95 14.09 11.92
N SER A 29 12.90 13.12 12.84
CA SER A 29 14.01 12.87 13.77
C SER A 29 15.30 12.54 13.04
N HIS A 30 15.25 11.78 11.94
CA HIS A 30 16.44 11.50 11.12
C HIS A 30 17.02 12.76 10.48
N GLN A 31 16.18 13.72 10.10
CA GLN A 31 16.62 14.99 9.53
C GLN A 31 17.27 15.93 10.59
N VAL A 32 16.73 15.93 11.80
CA VAL A 32 17.18 16.83 12.88
C VAL A 32 18.42 16.29 13.59
N VAL A 33 18.41 14.99 13.93
CA VAL A 33 19.47 14.34 14.74
C VAL A 33 20.58 13.79 13.84
N GLY A 34 20.28 13.53 12.56
CA GLY A 34 21.20 12.89 11.62
C GLY A 34 21.26 11.37 11.76
N GLY A 35 21.95 10.71 10.83
CA GLY A 35 22.25 9.30 10.85
C GLY A 35 23.60 9.01 11.52
N GLY A 36 23.82 7.75 11.90
CA GLY A 36 25.06 7.30 12.50
C GLY A 36 24.84 6.34 13.67
N PRO A 37 25.91 5.90 14.38
CA PRO A 37 25.77 4.92 15.48
C PRO A 37 24.90 5.41 16.65
N ALA A 38 24.80 6.72 16.86
CA ALA A 38 23.98 7.35 17.89
C ALA A 38 22.73 8.08 17.31
N GLY A 39 22.54 8.05 15.98
CA GLY A 39 21.44 8.71 15.29
C GLY A 39 20.24 7.82 15.03
N THR A 40 19.16 8.43 14.52
CA THR A 40 17.97 7.69 14.12
C THR A 40 18.19 6.96 12.78
N PRO A 41 17.73 5.70 12.64
CA PRO A 41 17.80 4.98 11.38
C PRO A 41 17.10 5.74 10.25
N SER A 42 17.61 5.65 9.04
CA SER A 42 16.94 6.23 7.88
C SER A 42 15.61 5.53 7.60
N ILE A 43 14.70 6.21 6.89
CA ILE A 43 13.40 5.65 6.48
C ILE A 43 13.56 4.37 5.65
N HIS A 44 14.73 4.18 4.99
CA HIS A 44 15.07 2.95 4.30
C HIS A 44 15.01 1.72 5.21
N ALA A 45 15.35 1.87 6.49
CA ALA A 45 15.31 0.79 7.47
C ALA A 45 13.87 0.28 7.76
N TYR A 46 12.86 1.09 7.45
CA TYR A 46 11.44 0.78 7.67
C TYR A 46 10.68 0.42 6.38
N CYS A 47 11.38 0.31 5.24
CA CYS A 47 10.77 -0.06 3.97
C CYS A 47 10.85 -1.58 3.75
N PRO A 48 9.73 -2.32 3.80
CA PRO A 48 9.74 -3.77 3.56
C PRO A 48 10.12 -4.13 2.12
N PHE A 49 9.93 -3.22 1.17
CA PHE A 49 10.36 -3.42 -0.21
C PHE A 49 11.88 -3.40 -0.37
N GLY A 50 12.57 -2.58 0.41
CA GLY A 50 14.05 -2.62 0.48
C GLY A 50 14.58 -3.98 0.91
N GLY A 51 13.92 -4.62 1.88
CA GLY A 51 14.22 -5.99 2.29
C GLY A 51 14.01 -7.01 1.16
N LEU A 52 12.93 -6.89 0.39
CA LEU A 52 12.66 -7.74 -0.77
C LEU A 52 13.73 -7.62 -1.84
N ALA A 53 14.09 -6.39 -2.20
CA ALA A 53 15.12 -6.14 -3.22
C ALA A 53 16.48 -6.67 -2.79
N THR A 54 16.84 -6.54 -1.50
CA THR A 54 18.09 -7.09 -0.96
C THR A 54 18.08 -8.61 -0.94
N ALA A 55 17.00 -9.24 -0.51
CA ALA A 55 16.87 -10.68 -0.54
C ALA A 55 17.03 -11.20 -1.97
N TYR A 56 16.38 -10.56 -2.94
CA TYR A 56 16.49 -10.91 -4.35
C TYR A 56 17.93 -10.79 -4.86
N THR A 57 18.63 -9.68 -4.57
CA THR A 57 20.03 -9.47 -5.00
C THR A 57 20.97 -10.45 -4.33
N TYR A 58 20.79 -10.73 -3.04
CA TYR A 58 21.58 -11.72 -2.32
C TYR A 58 21.47 -13.13 -2.92
N PHE A 59 20.25 -13.56 -3.25
CA PHE A 59 20.03 -14.88 -3.86
C PHE A 59 20.51 -14.98 -5.31
N THR A 60 20.57 -13.86 -6.04
CA THR A 60 20.96 -13.87 -7.47
C THR A 60 22.43 -13.55 -7.71
N SER A 61 23.03 -12.65 -6.92
CA SER A 61 24.41 -12.17 -7.12
C SER A 61 25.34 -12.49 -5.95
N GLY A 62 24.83 -12.98 -4.81
CA GLY A 62 25.60 -13.19 -3.59
C GLY A 62 26.07 -11.90 -2.88
N GLU A 63 25.72 -10.73 -3.43
CA GLU A 63 26.13 -9.43 -2.88
C GLU A 63 25.05 -8.81 -2.01
N PHE A 64 25.47 -8.24 -0.86
CA PHE A 64 24.61 -7.43 0.01
C PHE A 64 24.54 -5.99 -0.50
N LEU A 65 23.35 -5.45 -0.66
CA LEU A 65 23.17 -4.04 -0.96
C LEU A 65 23.68 -3.17 0.22
N ARG A 66 24.73 -2.37 -0.03
CA ARG A 66 25.51 -1.65 1.00
C ARG A 66 24.73 -0.66 1.88
N LYS A 67 23.50 -0.28 1.50
CA LYS A 67 22.69 0.72 2.22
C LYS A 67 21.59 0.14 3.10
N LEU A 68 21.47 -1.18 3.24
CA LEU A 68 20.35 -1.80 3.90
C LEU A 68 20.74 -2.39 5.27
N TYR A 69 19.82 -2.20 6.22
CA TYR A 69 19.97 -2.63 7.60
C TYR A 69 19.42 -4.04 7.81
N TYR A 70 19.95 -4.79 8.76
CA TYR A 70 19.37 -6.08 9.17
C TYR A 70 17.89 -5.98 9.55
N SER A 71 17.46 -4.80 10.02
CA SER A 71 16.05 -4.51 10.32
C SER A 71 15.11 -4.73 9.14
N ASN A 72 15.57 -4.51 7.89
CA ASN A 72 14.74 -4.70 6.70
C ASN A 72 14.38 -6.17 6.47
N PHE A 73 15.28 -7.10 6.81
CA PHE A 73 14.98 -8.53 6.72
C PHE A 73 13.98 -8.97 7.79
N ILE A 74 14.13 -8.46 9.02
CA ILE A 74 13.19 -8.73 10.11
C ILE A 74 11.81 -8.19 9.73
N LEU A 75 11.76 -6.95 9.21
CA LEU A 75 10.53 -6.31 8.78
C LEU A 75 9.90 -7.05 7.58
N LEU A 76 10.72 -7.43 6.58
CA LEU A 76 10.23 -8.25 5.47
C LEU A 76 9.66 -9.58 5.97
N GLY A 77 10.37 -10.28 6.85
CA GLY A 77 9.91 -11.52 7.45
C GLY A 77 8.58 -11.36 8.18
N ALA A 78 8.44 -10.33 9.00
CA ALA A 78 7.21 -10.00 9.71
C ALA A 78 6.06 -9.68 8.74
N VAL A 79 6.33 -8.88 7.70
CA VAL A 79 5.31 -8.53 6.68
C VAL A 79 4.91 -9.75 5.85
N VAL A 80 5.86 -10.62 5.48
CA VAL A 80 5.57 -11.87 4.75
C VAL A 80 4.74 -12.82 5.62
N LEU A 81 5.12 -12.99 6.90
CA LEU A 81 4.39 -13.83 7.83
C LEU A 81 2.94 -13.33 8.03
N LEU A 82 2.78 -12.02 8.18
CA LEU A 82 1.47 -11.38 8.22
C LEU A 82 0.71 -11.61 6.90
N ALA A 83 1.40 -11.51 5.75
CA ALA A 83 0.80 -11.70 4.44
C ALA A 83 0.36 -13.15 4.18
N VAL A 84 1.06 -14.14 4.69
CA VAL A 84 0.63 -15.56 4.61
C VAL A 84 -0.70 -15.76 5.34
N VAL A 85 -0.91 -15.10 6.47
CA VAL A 85 -2.15 -15.21 7.25
C VAL A 85 -3.26 -14.35 6.66
N THR A 86 -3.00 -13.06 6.44
CA THR A 86 -4.03 -12.05 6.09
C THR A 86 -4.05 -11.65 4.62
N GLY A 87 -3.10 -12.14 3.80
CA GLY A 87 -2.90 -11.64 2.45
C GLY A 87 -2.32 -10.23 2.46
N ALA A 88 -2.80 -9.37 1.56
CA ALA A 88 -2.37 -7.97 1.50
C ALA A 88 -2.98 -7.10 2.63
N GLY A 89 -3.30 -7.67 3.79
CA GLY A 89 -3.85 -6.96 4.96
C GLY A 89 -2.94 -5.84 5.45
N PHE A 90 -1.62 -6.01 5.36
CA PHE A 90 -0.65 -4.94 5.64
C PHE A 90 -0.98 -3.64 4.89
N CYS A 91 -1.31 -3.72 3.59
CA CYS A 91 -1.67 -2.55 2.79
C CYS A 91 -2.97 -1.89 3.25
N GLY A 92 -3.89 -2.68 3.83
CA GLY A 92 -5.19 -2.19 4.30
C GLY A 92 -5.16 -1.55 5.68
N TRP A 93 -4.25 -2.01 6.57
CA TRP A 93 -4.29 -1.71 8.00
C TRP A 93 -3.07 -0.98 8.54
N ILE A 94 -1.89 -1.17 7.93
CA ILE A 94 -0.62 -0.69 8.47
C ILE A 94 0.03 0.34 7.55
N CYS A 95 -0.04 0.15 6.22
CA CYS A 95 0.68 0.97 5.27
C CYS A 95 0.28 2.47 5.34
N PRO A 96 1.17 3.36 5.80
CA PRO A 96 0.84 4.78 5.99
C PRO A 96 0.68 5.53 4.67
N PHE A 97 1.38 5.12 3.61
CA PHE A 97 1.21 5.72 2.28
C PHE A 97 -0.18 5.41 1.68
N GLY A 98 -0.69 4.19 1.96
CA GLY A 98 -2.07 3.85 1.62
C GLY A 98 -3.08 4.69 2.40
N ALA A 99 -2.82 4.97 3.69
CA ALA A 99 -3.64 5.85 4.50
C ALA A 99 -3.65 7.29 3.94
N PHE A 100 -2.49 7.83 3.60
CA PHE A 100 -2.35 9.16 3.01
C PHE A 100 -3.22 9.34 1.75
N GLN A 101 -3.13 8.41 0.79
CA GLN A 101 -3.97 8.46 -0.40
C GLN A 101 -5.47 8.34 -0.09
N GLU A 102 -5.84 7.53 0.90
CA GLU A 102 -7.23 7.37 1.32
C GLU A 102 -7.78 8.64 1.95
N TRP A 103 -6.99 9.33 2.77
CA TRP A 103 -7.38 10.62 3.36
C TRP A 103 -7.50 11.71 2.30
N LEU A 104 -6.57 11.78 1.33
CA LEU A 104 -6.69 12.69 0.19
C LEU A 104 -7.96 12.44 -0.61
N ASN A 105 -8.28 11.17 -0.91
CA ASN A 105 -9.52 10.85 -1.62
C ASN A 105 -10.78 11.24 -0.86
N ARG A 106 -10.79 11.08 0.48
CA ARG A 106 -11.91 11.54 1.31
C ARG A 106 -12.04 13.04 1.30
N LEU A 107 -10.92 13.76 1.37
CA LEU A 107 -10.88 15.21 1.25
C LEU A 107 -11.40 15.64 -0.13
N GLY A 108 -10.92 15.02 -1.20
CA GLY A 108 -11.37 15.26 -2.57
C GLY A 108 -12.87 15.02 -2.73
N LYS A 109 -13.38 13.93 -2.16
CA LYS A 109 -14.84 13.64 -2.15
C LYS A 109 -15.65 14.68 -1.37
N LYS A 110 -15.10 15.20 -0.26
CA LYS A 110 -15.77 16.24 0.54
C LYS A 110 -15.81 17.58 -0.19
N VAL A 111 -14.73 17.94 -0.92
CA VAL A 111 -14.60 19.23 -1.63
C VAL A 111 -15.31 19.20 -2.99
N PHE A 112 -15.09 18.14 -3.78
CA PHE A 112 -15.58 18.05 -5.17
C PHE A 112 -16.86 17.21 -5.31
N GLY A 113 -17.32 16.54 -4.25
CA GLY A 113 -18.53 15.72 -4.24
C GLY A 113 -18.43 14.40 -5.03
N LYS A 114 -17.34 14.16 -5.76
CA LYS A 114 -17.20 13.06 -6.71
C LYS A 114 -15.91 12.28 -6.48
N THR A 115 -15.97 10.97 -6.70
CA THR A 115 -14.81 10.10 -6.85
C THR A 115 -14.88 9.52 -8.26
N LEU A 116 -13.82 9.67 -9.04
CA LEU A 116 -13.77 9.14 -10.40
C LEU A 116 -13.47 7.65 -10.38
N GLU A 117 -14.13 6.92 -11.25
CA GLU A 117 -13.88 5.50 -11.51
C GLU A 117 -13.53 5.34 -12.99
N LEU A 118 -12.46 4.59 -13.27
CA LEU A 118 -12.09 4.26 -14.64
C LEU A 118 -13.10 3.24 -15.24
N PRO A 119 -13.28 3.25 -16.57
CA PRO A 119 -14.03 2.19 -17.26
C PRO A 119 -13.47 0.82 -16.88
N GLN A 120 -14.36 -0.16 -16.69
CA GLN A 120 -14.01 -1.48 -16.11
C GLN A 120 -12.89 -2.20 -16.86
N GLY A 121 -12.88 -2.15 -18.21
CA GLY A 121 -11.85 -2.78 -19.03
C GLY A 121 -10.48 -2.17 -18.79
N LEU A 122 -10.39 -0.83 -18.80
CA LEU A 122 -9.15 -0.10 -18.58
C LEU A 122 -8.64 -0.29 -17.14
N ASP A 123 -9.52 -0.23 -16.16
CA ASP A 123 -9.18 -0.47 -14.75
C ASP A 123 -8.60 -1.87 -14.52
N LYS A 124 -9.23 -2.89 -15.11
CA LYS A 124 -8.75 -4.27 -15.02
C LYS A 124 -7.35 -4.42 -15.61
N SER A 125 -7.10 -3.88 -16.79
CA SER A 125 -5.78 -3.93 -17.45
C SER A 125 -4.72 -3.17 -16.65
N LEU A 126 -5.02 -1.95 -16.19
CA LEU A 126 -4.10 -1.13 -15.41
C LEU A 126 -3.73 -1.76 -14.06
N LYS A 127 -4.62 -2.54 -13.43
CA LYS A 127 -4.31 -3.25 -12.19
C LYS A 127 -3.18 -4.28 -12.33
N TYR A 128 -2.93 -4.76 -13.54
CA TYR A 128 -1.80 -5.65 -13.81
C TYR A 128 -0.48 -4.90 -14.04
N ALA A 129 -0.51 -3.58 -14.30
CA ALA A 129 0.69 -2.77 -14.49
C ALA A 129 1.65 -2.82 -13.29
N LYS A 130 1.13 -2.97 -12.06
CA LYS A 130 1.95 -3.13 -10.84
C LYS A 130 2.90 -4.33 -10.91
N TYR A 131 2.52 -5.42 -11.59
CA TYR A 131 3.38 -6.61 -11.75
C TYR A 131 4.49 -6.34 -12.76
N LEU A 132 4.18 -5.59 -13.83
CA LEU A 132 5.19 -5.14 -14.78
C LEU A 132 6.19 -4.21 -14.10
N VAL A 133 5.71 -3.25 -13.30
CA VAL A 133 6.57 -2.35 -12.51
C VAL A 133 7.48 -3.14 -11.57
N LEU A 134 6.93 -4.13 -10.85
CA LEU A 134 7.73 -5.01 -9.99
C LEU A 134 8.82 -5.74 -10.78
N ALA A 135 8.48 -6.34 -11.93
CA ALA A 135 9.44 -7.07 -12.77
C ALA A 135 10.55 -6.15 -13.30
N VAL A 136 10.19 -4.96 -13.77
CA VAL A 136 11.15 -3.95 -14.26
C VAL A 136 12.08 -3.50 -13.14
N ILE A 137 11.58 -3.20 -11.95
CA ILE A 137 12.39 -2.79 -10.80
C ILE A 137 13.36 -3.90 -10.41
N LEU A 138 12.91 -5.15 -10.29
CA LEU A 138 13.77 -6.27 -9.94
C LEU A 138 14.86 -6.51 -11.01
N PHE A 139 14.51 -6.41 -12.28
CA PHE A 139 15.46 -6.54 -13.39
C PHE A 139 16.55 -5.46 -13.34
N PHE A 140 16.18 -4.20 -13.18
CA PHE A 140 17.17 -3.11 -13.09
C PHE A 140 17.97 -3.16 -11.79
N THR A 141 17.37 -3.54 -10.66
CA THR A 141 18.10 -3.73 -9.40
C THR A 141 19.15 -4.82 -9.54
N TYR A 142 18.85 -5.92 -10.22
CA TYR A 142 19.83 -6.98 -10.53
C TYR A 142 20.97 -6.48 -11.41
N LYS A 143 20.66 -5.72 -12.48
CA LYS A 143 21.66 -5.19 -13.41
C LYS A 143 22.60 -4.15 -12.78
N THR A 144 22.07 -3.29 -11.91
CA THR A 144 22.82 -2.14 -11.36
C THR A 144 23.45 -2.42 -10.01
N GLY A 145 23.04 -3.50 -9.31
CA GLY A 145 23.45 -3.77 -7.92
C GLY A 145 23.03 -2.67 -6.92
N LYS A 146 22.09 -1.79 -7.31
CA LYS A 146 21.57 -0.70 -6.50
C LYS A 146 20.04 -0.74 -6.46
N LEU A 147 19.46 -0.25 -5.38
CA LEU A 147 18.00 -0.14 -5.27
C LEU A 147 17.50 1.01 -6.14
N VAL A 148 17.23 0.71 -7.43
CA VAL A 148 16.79 1.72 -8.42
C VAL A 148 15.47 2.39 -8.02
N PHE A 149 14.62 1.69 -7.28
CA PHE A 149 13.32 2.22 -6.86
C PHE A 149 13.40 3.34 -5.82
N GLU A 150 14.52 3.48 -5.10
CA GLU A 150 14.74 4.50 -4.07
C GLU A 150 14.48 5.93 -4.59
N ASP A 151 14.98 6.22 -5.80
CA ASP A 151 14.88 7.55 -6.40
C ASP A 151 13.47 7.86 -6.96
N TYR A 152 12.65 6.84 -7.18
CA TYR A 152 11.31 6.94 -7.79
C TYR A 152 10.17 6.73 -6.80
N ASP A 153 10.48 6.35 -5.56
CA ASP A 153 9.47 5.98 -4.57
C ASP A 153 8.79 7.21 -3.94
N PRO A 154 7.50 7.47 -4.23
CA PRO A 154 6.76 8.55 -3.60
C PRO A 154 6.54 8.33 -2.10
N PHE A 155 6.62 7.09 -1.59
CA PHE A 155 6.61 6.81 -0.16
C PHE A 155 7.84 7.41 0.50
N PHE A 156 9.02 7.20 -0.09
CA PHE A 156 10.26 7.76 0.41
C PHE A 156 10.23 9.28 0.35
N ALA A 157 9.79 9.85 -0.78
CA ALA A 157 9.65 11.30 -0.95
C ALA A 157 8.71 11.94 0.10
N LEU A 158 7.63 11.23 0.50
CA LEU A 158 6.68 11.73 1.49
C LEU A 158 7.27 11.80 2.91
N PHE A 159 8.11 10.83 3.31
CA PHE A 159 8.57 10.70 4.69
C PHE A 159 10.03 11.15 4.91
N HIS A 160 10.80 11.35 3.83
CA HIS A 160 12.20 11.76 3.97
C HIS A 160 12.38 13.25 4.24
N PHE A 161 11.40 14.10 3.91
CA PHE A 161 11.37 15.57 4.13
C PHE A 161 12.62 16.32 3.63
N LYS A 162 13.49 15.72 2.84
CA LYS A 162 14.71 16.33 2.32
C LYS A 162 14.45 16.85 0.91
N PHE A 163 14.29 18.15 0.80
CA PHE A 163 14.06 18.85 -0.48
C PHE A 163 15.37 19.30 -1.15
N GLU A 164 16.49 18.64 -0.85
CA GLU A 164 17.76 18.94 -1.52
C GLU A 164 17.75 18.34 -2.93
N GLY A 165 17.25 19.14 -3.87
CA GLY A 165 17.10 18.77 -5.27
C GLY A 165 15.72 18.20 -5.61
N LEU A 166 15.32 18.43 -6.87
CA LEU A 166 14.09 17.89 -7.44
C LEU A 166 14.29 16.40 -7.78
N THR A 167 14.18 15.51 -6.78
CA THR A 167 14.22 14.06 -7.05
C THR A 167 12.97 13.63 -7.80
N PHE A 168 13.09 12.64 -8.67
CA PHE A 168 11.97 12.14 -9.47
C PHE A 168 10.80 11.67 -8.57
N GLY A 169 11.11 11.10 -7.39
CA GLY A 169 10.11 10.69 -6.39
C GLY A 169 9.24 11.85 -5.90
N ILE A 170 9.79 13.07 -5.77
CA ILE A 170 9.02 14.27 -5.41
C ILE A 170 8.07 14.64 -6.54
N VAL A 171 8.52 14.59 -7.80
CA VAL A 171 7.65 14.87 -8.96
C VAL A 171 6.49 13.86 -9.01
N VAL A 172 6.79 12.58 -8.82
CA VAL A 172 5.75 11.52 -8.75
C VAL A 172 4.79 11.79 -7.61
N LEU A 173 5.28 12.17 -6.42
CA LEU A 173 4.43 12.49 -5.26
C LEU A 173 3.52 13.69 -5.55
N LEU A 174 4.05 14.76 -6.14
CA LEU A 174 3.27 15.95 -6.49
C LEU A 174 2.19 15.64 -7.53
N LEU A 175 2.46 14.77 -8.49
CA LEU A 175 1.45 14.29 -9.45
C LEU A 175 0.42 13.36 -8.81
N LEU A 176 0.83 12.59 -7.80
CA LEU A 176 -0.07 11.67 -7.09
C LEU A 176 -1.07 12.37 -6.18
N ILE A 177 -0.73 13.55 -5.63
CA ILE A 177 -1.65 14.31 -4.77
C ILE A 177 -2.96 14.62 -5.50
N PRO A 178 -2.96 15.35 -6.65
CA PRO A 178 -4.20 15.64 -7.37
C PRO A 178 -4.90 14.36 -7.88
N VAL A 179 -4.15 13.37 -8.33
CA VAL A 179 -4.73 12.09 -8.76
C VAL A 179 -5.45 11.40 -7.59
N SER A 180 -4.86 11.41 -6.39
CA SER A 180 -5.43 10.79 -5.20
C SER A 180 -6.66 11.52 -4.66
N LEU A 181 -6.87 12.80 -4.97
CA LEU A 181 -8.11 13.51 -4.65
C LEU A 181 -9.32 12.91 -5.41
N PHE A 182 -9.10 12.48 -6.65
CA PHE A 182 -10.18 11.95 -7.50
C PHE A 182 -10.23 10.42 -7.52
N PHE A 183 -9.09 9.73 -7.43
CA PHE A 183 -9.01 8.28 -7.52
C PHE A 183 -8.62 7.65 -6.18
N ARG A 184 -9.32 6.59 -5.79
CA ARG A 184 -9.02 5.83 -4.57
C ARG A 184 -7.72 5.07 -4.73
N ARG A 185 -6.74 5.34 -3.86
CA ARG A 185 -5.46 4.63 -3.77
C ARG A 185 -4.81 4.35 -5.13
N ALA A 186 -4.72 5.37 -6.00
CA ALA A 186 -4.25 5.23 -7.38
C ALA A 186 -2.88 4.54 -7.48
N TRP A 187 -1.90 4.96 -6.68
CA TRP A 187 -0.58 4.34 -6.66
C TRP A 187 -0.62 2.88 -6.22
N CYS A 188 -1.26 2.61 -5.08
CA CYS A 188 -1.37 1.24 -4.54
C CYS A 188 -2.07 0.28 -5.51
N ARG A 189 -2.97 0.81 -6.33
CA ARG A 189 -3.79 0.03 -7.24
C ARG A 189 -3.06 -0.33 -8.53
N TYR A 190 -2.22 0.56 -9.07
CA TYR A 190 -1.66 0.44 -10.41
C TYR A 190 -0.13 0.32 -10.45
N PHE A 191 0.60 0.92 -9.51
CA PHE A 191 2.05 1.08 -9.63
C PHE A 191 2.86 0.53 -8.47
N CYS A 192 2.26 0.27 -7.31
CA CYS A 192 3.00 -0.13 -6.11
C CYS A 192 3.62 -1.54 -6.24
N PRO A 193 4.96 -1.67 -6.27
CA PRO A 193 5.62 -2.98 -6.40
C PRO A 193 5.45 -3.86 -5.14
N LEU A 194 5.45 -3.25 -3.95
CA LEU A 194 5.15 -3.98 -2.71
C LEU A 194 3.73 -4.55 -2.73
N GLY A 195 2.75 -3.76 -3.22
CA GLY A 195 1.37 -4.22 -3.38
C GLY A 195 1.24 -5.36 -4.40
N ALA A 196 2.07 -5.36 -5.46
CA ALA A 196 2.17 -6.48 -6.38
C ALA A 196 2.70 -7.73 -5.69
N PHE A 197 3.81 -7.62 -4.95
CA PHE A 197 4.41 -8.73 -4.20
C PHE A 197 3.43 -9.32 -3.17
N LEU A 198 2.83 -8.50 -2.33
CA LEU A 198 1.90 -8.98 -1.30
C LEU A 198 0.63 -9.61 -1.89
N SER A 199 0.23 -9.24 -3.10
CA SER A 199 -0.94 -9.83 -3.74
C SER A 199 -0.76 -11.32 -4.11
N PHE A 200 0.48 -11.81 -4.25
CA PHE A 200 0.74 -13.25 -4.41
C PHE A 200 0.30 -14.04 -3.17
N PHE A 201 0.52 -13.48 -1.98
CA PHE A 201 0.12 -14.13 -0.72
C PHE A 201 -1.39 -14.12 -0.49
N ASN A 202 -2.14 -13.27 -1.19
CA ASN A 202 -3.59 -13.28 -1.08
C ASN A 202 -4.21 -14.62 -1.48
N TRP A 203 -3.60 -15.31 -2.45
CA TRP A 203 -4.05 -16.63 -2.87
C TRP A 203 -3.84 -17.70 -1.78
N MET A 204 -2.73 -17.58 -1.04
CA MET A 204 -2.38 -18.49 0.06
C MET A 204 -3.13 -18.15 1.36
N SER A 205 -3.60 -16.91 1.51
CA SER A 205 -4.18 -16.43 2.77
C SER A 205 -5.46 -17.19 3.13
N ARG A 206 -5.57 -17.49 4.42
CA ARG A 206 -6.77 -18.15 4.98
C ARG A 206 -7.95 -17.20 5.12
N PHE A 207 -7.69 -15.90 5.23
CA PHE A 207 -8.72 -14.89 5.39
C PHE A 207 -9.32 -14.50 4.04
N LYS A 208 -10.57 -14.89 3.78
CA LYS A 208 -11.28 -14.62 2.52
C LYS A 208 -12.55 -13.82 2.79
N ILE A 209 -12.88 -12.88 1.91
CA ILE A 209 -14.12 -12.11 1.96
C ILE A 209 -15.09 -12.76 0.99
N ILE A 210 -16.19 -13.27 1.51
CA ILE A 210 -17.25 -13.94 0.76
C ILE A 210 -18.51 -13.11 0.90
N ARG A 211 -19.25 -12.93 -0.19
CA ARG A 211 -20.57 -12.29 -0.21
C ARG A 211 -21.64 -13.39 -0.04
N ASN A 212 -22.54 -13.18 0.88
CA ASN A 212 -23.73 -14.00 0.91
C ASN A 212 -24.70 -13.53 -0.20
N VAL A 213 -24.94 -14.41 -1.18
CA VAL A 213 -25.77 -14.09 -2.35
C VAL A 213 -27.23 -13.98 -1.96
N ASP A 214 -27.71 -14.83 -1.06
CA ASP A 214 -29.14 -14.95 -0.69
C ASP A 214 -29.63 -13.71 0.06
N THR A 215 -28.79 -13.09 0.89
CA THR A 215 -29.15 -11.89 1.66
C THR A 215 -28.79 -10.59 0.96
N CYS A 216 -28.13 -10.65 -0.20
CA CYS A 216 -27.62 -9.48 -0.90
C CYS A 216 -28.71 -8.77 -1.71
N ILE A 217 -28.99 -7.50 -1.37
CA ILE A 217 -29.94 -6.65 -2.09
C ILE A 217 -29.33 -5.83 -3.23
N GLU A 218 -28.10 -6.15 -3.65
CA GLU A 218 -27.36 -5.52 -4.76
C GLU A 218 -27.29 -3.98 -4.75
N CYS A 219 -27.37 -3.36 -3.57
CA CYS A 219 -27.39 -1.89 -3.42
C CYS A 219 -26.09 -1.18 -3.82
N GLY A 220 -25.00 -1.92 -4.13
CA GLY A 220 -23.69 -1.39 -4.54
C GLY A 220 -22.95 -0.59 -3.48
N ALA A 221 -23.37 -0.61 -2.22
CA ALA A 221 -22.69 0.10 -1.12
C ALA A 221 -21.26 -0.40 -0.90
N CYS A 222 -21.06 -1.71 -0.97
CA CYS A 222 -19.74 -2.38 -0.85
C CYS A 222 -18.78 -1.95 -1.97
N ARG A 223 -19.26 -1.79 -3.21
CA ARG A 223 -18.45 -1.26 -4.34
C ARG A 223 -18.05 0.19 -4.07
N ARG A 224 -19.02 1.05 -3.68
CA ARG A 224 -18.73 2.46 -3.38
C ARG A 224 -17.78 2.65 -2.21
N ALA A 225 -17.71 1.71 -1.28
CA ALA A 225 -16.78 1.72 -0.15
C ALA A 225 -15.41 1.12 -0.49
N CYS A 226 -15.32 0.27 -1.52
CA CYS A 226 -14.10 -0.46 -1.83
C CYS A 226 -12.95 0.45 -2.24
N GLN A 227 -11.85 0.44 -1.49
CA GLN A 227 -10.66 1.26 -1.75
C GLN A 227 -9.89 0.83 -3.01
N MET A 228 -10.09 -0.42 -3.44
CA MET A 228 -9.46 -0.99 -4.65
C MET A 228 -10.42 -1.03 -5.85
N ALA A 229 -11.60 -0.40 -5.72
CA ALA A 229 -12.68 -0.39 -6.70
C ALA A 229 -13.00 -1.78 -7.29
N ILE A 230 -13.14 -2.76 -6.41
CA ILE A 230 -13.60 -4.09 -6.76
C ILE A 230 -15.14 -4.08 -6.78
N GLN A 231 -15.73 -4.72 -7.77
CA GLN A 231 -17.19 -4.88 -7.87
C GLN A 231 -17.64 -6.05 -6.99
N VAL A 232 -17.67 -5.82 -5.68
CA VAL A 232 -17.98 -6.85 -4.68
C VAL A 232 -19.41 -7.38 -4.87
N GLU A 233 -20.33 -6.55 -5.36
CA GLU A 233 -21.72 -6.92 -5.60
C GLU A 233 -21.92 -7.93 -6.74
N LYS A 234 -20.92 -8.08 -7.64
CA LYS A 234 -21.02 -8.96 -8.81
C LYS A 234 -20.32 -10.31 -8.62
N VAL A 235 -19.67 -10.50 -7.49
CA VAL A 235 -18.88 -11.71 -7.23
C VAL A 235 -19.33 -12.34 -5.92
N GLU A 236 -19.36 -13.66 -5.86
CA GLU A 236 -19.60 -14.40 -4.62
C GLU A 236 -18.36 -14.31 -3.71
N LYS A 237 -17.19 -14.55 -4.29
CA LYS A 237 -15.89 -14.45 -3.61
C LYS A 237 -15.10 -13.27 -4.16
N VAL A 238 -14.69 -12.37 -3.28
CA VAL A 238 -13.90 -11.20 -3.68
C VAL A 238 -12.57 -11.63 -4.27
N PRO A 239 -12.18 -11.13 -5.48
CA PRO A 239 -10.92 -11.48 -6.13
C PRO A 239 -9.72 -11.26 -5.22
N GLU A 240 -8.95 -12.29 -5.01
CA GLU A 240 -7.83 -12.29 -4.07
C GLU A 240 -6.69 -11.39 -4.55
N THR A 241 -6.45 -11.33 -5.87
CA THR A 241 -5.32 -10.62 -6.48
C THR A 241 -5.26 -9.11 -6.24
N HIS A 242 -6.39 -8.49 -5.90
CA HIS A 242 -6.46 -7.02 -5.74
C HIS A 242 -7.01 -6.58 -4.38
N CYS A 243 -7.49 -7.50 -3.55
CA CYS A 243 -8.09 -7.16 -2.26
C CYS A 243 -7.01 -6.91 -1.21
N ILE A 244 -7.08 -5.74 -0.53
CA ILE A 244 -6.19 -5.37 0.58
C ILE A 244 -6.78 -5.70 1.96
N LYS A 245 -7.86 -6.47 2.02
CA LYS A 245 -8.53 -6.92 3.27
C LYS A 245 -8.85 -5.78 4.26
N CYS A 246 -9.19 -4.60 3.75
CA CYS A 246 -9.49 -3.41 4.56
C CYS A 246 -10.87 -3.43 5.25
N LEU A 247 -11.72 -4.38 4.91
CA LEU A 247 -13.07 -4.61 5.46
C LEU A 247 -14.08 -3.46 5.29
N GLU A 248 -13.77 -2.41 4.52
CA GLU A 248 -14.70 -1.31 4.24
C GLU A 248 -16.00 -1.79 3.54
N CYS A 249 -15.90 -2.83 2.71
CA CYS A 249 -17.08 -3.42 2.08
C CYS A 249 -18.01 -4.12 3.08
N PHE A 250 -17.43 -4.76 4.11
CA PHE A 250 -18.17 -5.38 5.20
C PHE A 250 -18.92 -4.33 6.03
N GLU A 251 -18.24 -3.24 6.38
CA GLU A 251 -18.84 -2.15 7.15
C GLU A 251 -19.93 -1.38 6.40
N ALA A 252 -19.77 -1.27 5.06
CA ALA A 252 -20.74 -0.58 4.22
C ALA A 252 -21.97 -1.43 3.89
N CYS A 253 -21.93 -2.74 4.19
CA CYS A 253 -23.05 -3.63 3.93
C CYS A 253 -24.23 -3.32 4.85
N LYS A 254 -25.42 -3.18 4.24
CA LYS A 254 -26.69 -2.88 4.96
C LYS A 254 -27.40 -4.14 5.44
N THR A 255 -27.13 -5.25 4.78
CA THR A 255 -27.67 -6.58 5.13
C THR A 255 -26.63 -7.38 5.85
N GLU A 256 -27.03 -8.26 6.75
CA GLU A 256 -26.19 -9.17 7.52
C GLU A 256 -26.06 -10.52 6.83
#